data_c3583de647205a7a947df92c54cd9a8e
#
_entry.id   c3583de647205a7a947df92c54cd9a8e
#
_cell.length_a   1.000
_cell.length_b   1.000
_cell.length_c   1.000
_cell.angle_alpha   90.00
_cell.angle_beta   90.00
_cell.angle_gamma   90.00
#
_symmetry.space_group_name_H-M   'P 1'
#
loop_
_entity.id
_entity.type
_entity.pdbx_description
1 polymer ?
#
loop_
_entity_poly.entity_id
_entity_poly.type
_entity_poly.pdbx_seq_one_letter_code
_entity_poly.pdbx_strand_id
1 'polypeptide(L)'
;NINGVDVDYFSPSHFTTETRIKGKPYTGSKQQIRKDLNLSDDDFVFIFIGRIVGDKGMNELTACMKKFKKEGKDIKLLLVGRFESELDPLDAGNEEFLRTNENVCFVGYQSDVRPFFVAADVLVFPSYREGFPNVVLQAGAMGIPSIVTDINGCNEIIKEDLNGKIFPPKDADALFREMEWCIDNKDRIKVMALQSREVIVDKFRQEEVWEATLNEYRKLEN
;
A
#
# COMPACT_ATOMS: atom_id res chain seq x y z
N ASN A 1 1.69 -20.09 6.90
CA ASN A 1 2.60 -19.28 7.74
C ASN A 1 2.00 -17.88 7.86
N ILE A 2 1.59 -17.48 9.06
CA ILE A 2 1.16 -16.13 9.36
C ILE A 2 2.43 -15.31 9.65
N ASN A 3 2.59 -14.17 8.97
CA ASN A 3 3.66 -13.23 9.25
C ASN A 3 3.17 -12.19 10.28
N GLY A 4 4.09 -11.71 11.11
CA GLY A 4 3.88 -10.54 11.97
C GLY A 4 4.59 -9.31 11.42
N VAL A 5 4.25 -8.14 11.96
CA VAL A 5 4.90 -6.86 11.66
C VAL A 5 5.37 -6.18 12.94
N ASP A 6 6.54 -5.55 12.88
CA ASP A 6 7.03 -4.69 13.95
C ASP A 6 6.19 -3.40 13.99
N VAL A 7 5.18 -3.39 14.88
CA VAL A 7 4.21 -2.29 14.99
C VAL A 7 4.79 -1.04 15.67
N ASP A 8 5.94 -1.17 16.30
CA ASP A 8 6.64 -0.04 16.92
C ASP A 8 7.52 0.65 15.88
N TYR A 9 8.19 -0.13 15.02
CA TYR A 9 8.90 0.42 13.86
C TYR A 9 7.94 1.00 12.83
N PHE A 10 6.88 0.29 12.46
CA PHE A 10 5.82 0.78 11.57
C PHE A 10 4.76 1.53 12.39
N SER A 11 5.12 2.73 12.84
CA SER A 11 4.23 3.62 13.59
C SER A 11 4.27 5.02 13.00
N PRO A 12 3.12 5.65 12.78
CA PRO A 12 3.07 7.02 12.22
C PRO A 12 3.75 8.06 13.12
N SER A 13 3.94 7.75 14.42
CA SER A 13 4.60 8.63 15.39
C SER A 13 6.12 8.47 15.45
N HIS A 14 6.71 7.42 14.85
CA HIS A 14 8.12 7.10 14.99
C HIS A 14 8.90 7.30 13.68
N PHE A 15 9.07 8.57 13.25
CA PHE A 15 10.04 8.89 12.20
C PHE A 15 11.37 9.24 12.84
N THR A 16 12.42 8.50 12.45
CA THR A 16 13.78 8.86 12.83
C THR A 16 14.45 9.71 11.76
N THR A 17 15.45 10.49 12.16
CA THR A 17 16.25 11.39 11.32
C THR A 17 17.07 10.69 10.23
N GLU A 18 17.05 9.35 10.18
CA GLU A 18 17.85 8.55 9.24
C GLU A 18 17.15 8.31 7.90
N THR A 19 15.82 8.53 7.85
CA THR A 19 15.05 8.37 6.61
C THR A 19 15.40 9.47 5.61
N ARG A 20 15.70 9.10 4.36
CA ARG A 20 16.03 10.04 3.29
C ARG A 20 15.06 9.90 2.12
N ILE A 21 14.47 11.03 1.70
CA ILE A 21 13.70 11.12 0.46
C ILE A 21 14.53 11.94 -0.54
N LYS A 22 14.77 11.39 -1.75
CA LYS A 22 15.59 12.04 -2.78
C LYS A 22 16.93 12.56 -2.22
N GLY A 23 17.56 11.77 -1.32
CA GLY A 23 18.87 12.08 -0.72
C GLY A 23 18.86 13.08 0.43
N LYS A 24 17.72 13.67 0.80
CA LYS A 24 17.58 14.59 1.94
C LYS A 24 17.12 13.85 3.20
N PRO A 25 17.69 14.17 4.40
CA PRO A 25 17.20 13.61 5.65
C PRO A 25 15.75 14.02 5.87
N TYR A 26 14.95 13.07 6.39
CA TYR A 26 13.53 13.24 6.50
C TYR A 26 13.07 13.19 7.98
N THR A 27 12.48 14.27 8.47
CA THR A 27 11.96 14.39 9.84
C THR A 27 10.59 15.08 9.86
N GLY A 28 9.88 15.01 8.76
CA GLY A 28 8.75 15.91 8.54
C GLY A 28 7.38 15.34 8.82
N SER A 29 6.44 16.26 8.99
CA SER A 29 5.02 16.01 9.00
C SER A 29 4.52 15.50 7.64
N LYS A 30 3.29 14.97 7.58
CA LYS A 30 2.62 14.59 6.32
C LYS A 30 2.71 15.70 5.26
N GLN A 31 2.49 16.96 5.67
CA GLN A 31 2.57 18.13 4.79
C GLN A 31 3.97 18.32 4.20
N GLN A 32 5.01 18.15 5.01
CA GLN A 32 6.38 18.30 4.51
C GLN A 32 6.73 17.17 3.52
N ILE A 33 6.30 15.93 3.79
CA ILE A 33 6.50 14.79 2.88
C ILE A 33 5.83 15.06 1.54
N ARG A 34 4.57 15.42 1.58
CA ARG A 34 3.79 15.74 0.38
C ARG A 34 4.45 16.84 -0.42
N LYS A 35 4.89 17.90 0.22
CA LYS A 35 5.63 19.01 -0.44
C LYS A 35 6.91 18.53 -1.12
N ASP A 36 7.70 17.68 -0.46
CA ASP A 36 8.95 17.15 -1.02
C ASP A 36 8.71 16.19 -2.20
N LEU A 37 7.52 15.59 -2.26
CA LEU A 37 7.04 14.72 -3.35
C LEU A 37 6.26 15.49 -4.43
N ASN A 38 6.12 16.82 -4.32
CA ASN A 38 5.27 17.67 -5.17
C ASN A 38 3.79 17.26 -5.15
N LEU A 39 3.30 16.83 -3.98
CA LEU A 39 1.90 16.54 -3.71
C LEU A 39 1.29 17.68 -2.91
N SER A 40 0.01 18.01 -3.17
CA SER A 40 -0.77 18.96 -2.39
C SER A 40 -1.33 18.29 -1.11
N ASP A 41 -1.63 19.10 -0.09
CA ASP A 41 -2.30 18.62 1.11
C ASP A 41 -3.74 18.15 0.82
N ASP A 42 -4.37 18.70 -0.22
CA ASP A 42 -5.74 18.38 -0.64
C ASP A 42 -5.81 17.16 -1.59
N ASP A 43 -4.67 16.71 -2.12
CA ASP A 43 -4.63 15.55 -3.01
C ASP A 43 -5.13 14.29 -2.29
N PHE A 44 -5.90 13.46 -3.02
CA PHE A 44 -6.14 12.08 -2.60
C PHE A 44 -5.04 11.21 -3.20
N VAL A 45 -4.25 10.56 -2.34
CA VAL A 45 -3.04 9.86 -2.72
C VAL A 45 -3.19 8.36 -2.48
N PHE A 46 -3.30 7.60 -3.57
CA PHE A 46 -3.09 6.16 -3.52
C PHE A 46 -1.59 5.83 -3.51
N ILE A 47 -1.21 4.75 -2.84
CA ILE A 47 0.16 4.25 -2.84
C ILE A 47 0.22 2.80 -3.29
N PHE A 48 1.19 2.46 -4.11
CA PHE A 48 1.61 1.10 -4.39
C PHE A 48 3.06 0.92 -3.96
N ILE A 49 3.36 -0.18 -3.29
CA ILE A 49 4.72 -0.54 -2.87
C ILE A 49 4.99 -1.98 -3.25
N GLY A 50 5.99 -2.22 -4.10
CA GLY A 50 6.38 -3.54 -4.54
C GLY A 50 7.16 -3.54 -5.85
N ARG A 51 7.43 -4.72 -6.39
CA ARG A 51 7.94 -4.86 -7.76
C ARG A 51 6.86 -4.39 -8.74
N ILE A 52 7.26 -3.61 -9.73
CA ILE A 52 6.34 -3.06 -10.73
C ILE A 52 6.37 -4.00 -11.93
N VAL A 53 5.50 -5.00 -11.88
CA VAL A 53 5.39 -6.12 -12.84
C VAL A 53 3.92 -6.50 -13.04
N GLY A 54 3.63 -7.29 -14.08
CA GLY A 54 2.26 -7.67 -14.45
C GLY A 54 1.53 -8.44 -13.35
N ASP A 55 2.17 -9.44 -12.72
CA ASP A 55 1.55 -10.28 -11.67
C ASP A 55 1.22 -9.53 -10.37
N LYS A 56 1.71 -8.30 -10.23
CA LYS A 56 1.33 -7.38 -9.15
C LYS A 56 0.12 -6.51 -9.48
N GLY A 57 -0.57 -6.79 -10.59
CA GLY A 57 -1.78 -6.08 -10.99
C GLY A 57 -1.53 -4.65 -11.46
N MET A 58 -0.30 -4.40 -11.93
CA MET A 58 0.07 -3.04 -12.36
C MET A 58 -0.61 -2.63 -13.65
N ASN A 59 -1.06 -3.57 -14.48
CA ASN A 59 -1.85 -3.26 -15.67
C ASN A 59 -3.24 -2.76 -15.29
N GLU A 60 -3.90 -3.38 -14.32
CA GLU A 60 -5.20 -2.97 -13.78
C GLU A 60 -5.11 -1.60 -13.10
N LEU A 61 -4.09 -1.40 -12.25
CA LEU A 61 -3.87 -0.11 -11.60
C LEU A 61 -3.60 1.00 -12.61
N THR A 62 -2.79 0.72 -13.64
CA THR A 62 -2.54 1.67 -14.73
C THR A 62 -3.80 2.00 -15.51
N ALA A 63 -4.66 1.01 -15.78
CA ALA A 63 -5.95 1.23 -16.45
C ALA A 63 -6.85 2.16 -15.61
N CYS A 64 -6.89 1.98 -14.29
CA CYS A 64 -7.62 2.86 -13.37
C CYS A 64 -7.09 4.31 -13.45
N MET A 65 -5.77 4.50 -13.39
CA MET A 65 -5.16 5.83 -13.47
C MET A 65 -5.41 6.51 -14.82
N LYS A 66 -5.36 5.76 -15.92
CA LYS A 66 -5.73 6.27 -17.26
C LYS A 66 -7.20 6.69 -17.31
N LYS A 67 -8.10 5.94 -16.67
CA LYS A 67 -9.52 6.24 -16.61
C LYS A 67 -9.79 7.51 -15.80
N PHE A 68 -9.18 7.66 -14.63
CA PHE A 68 -9.28 8.91 -13.84
C PHE A 68 -8.80 10.13 -14.64
N LYS A 69 -7.66 10.01 -15.33
CA LYS A 69 -7.16 11.09 -16.21
C LYS A 69 -8.18 11.43 -17.30
N LYS A 70 -8.77 10.43 -17.96
CA LYS A 70 -9.80 10.63 -19.01
C LYS A 70 -11.04 11.33 -18.47
N GLU A 71 -11.41 11.05 -17.22
CA GLU A 71 -12.55 11.68 -16.53
C GLU A 71 -12.22 13.06 -15.95
N GLY A 72 -10.99 13.54 -16.12
CA GLY A 72 -10.54 14.83 -15.55
C GLY A 72 -10.40 14.85 -14.04
N LYS A 73 -10.29 13.68 -13.40
CA LYS A 73 -10.09 13.54 -11.95
C LYS A 73 -8.60 13.58 -11.64
N ASP A 74 -8.18 14.54 -10.81
CA ASP A 74 -6.79 14.72 -10.39
C ASP A 74 -6.46 13.82 -9.18
N ILE A 75 -6.28 12.52 -9.44
CA ILE A 75 -5.98 11.50 -8.44
C ILE A 75 -4.51 11.15 -8.52
N LYS A 76 -3.82 11.14 -7.38
CA LYS A 76 -2.39 10.88 -7.31
C LYS A 76 -2.09 9.42 -6.98
N LEU A 77 -1.10 8.86 -7.68
CA LEU A 77 -0.50 7.57 -7.38
C LEU A 77 0.95 7.76 -6.96
N LEU A 78 1.27 7.42 -5.72
CA LEU A 78 2.63 7.31 -5.23
C LEU A 78 3.14 5.88 -5.50
N LEU A 79 4.13 5.77 -6.38
CA LEU A 79 4.62 4.49 -6.88
C LEU A 79 6.03 4.22 -6.34
N VAL A 80 6.15 3.22 -5.45
CA VAL A 80 7.39 2.86 -4.76
C VAL A 80 7.82 1.46 -5.17
N GLY A 81 8.98 1.34 -5.80
CA GLY A 81 9.52 0.05 -6.22
C GLY A 81 10.43 0.12 -7.44
N ARG A 82 10.66 -1.02 -8.05
CA ARG A 82 11.44 -1.13 -9.28
C ARG A 82 10.61 -1.77 -10.38
N PHE A 83 10.77 -1.26 -11.59
CA PHE A 83 10.34 -1.97 -12.78
C PHE A 83 11.27 -3.17 -13.00
N GLU A 84 10.68 -4.33 -13.16
CA GLU A 84 11.38 -5.59 -13.47
C GLU A 84 10.79 -6.19 -14.74
N SER A 85 10.79 -5.39 -15.80
CA SER A 85 10.15 -5.70 -17.09
C SER A 85 10.76 -6.94 -17.78
N GLU A 86 11.98 -7.35 -17.39
CA GLU A 86 12.61 -8.57 -17.89
C GLU A 86 11.96 -9.84 -17.29
N LEU A 87 11.33 -9.74 -16.11
CA LEU A 87 10.72 -10.89 -15.43
C LEU A 87 9.25 -11.06 -15.84
N ASP A 88 8.50 -9.98 -15.83
CA ASP A 88 7.07 -9.97 -16.15
C ASP A 88 6.69 -8.55 -16.61
N PRO A 89 6.74 -8.29 -17.93
CA PRO A 89 6.54 -6.97 -18.50
C PRO A 89 5.09 -6.51 -18.33
N LEU A 90 4.92 -5.20 -18.24
CA LEU A 90 3.60 -4.57 -18.34
C LEU A 90 3.12 -4.57 -19.80
N ASP A 91 1.81 -4.40 -19.97
CA ASP A 91 1.23 -4.19 -21.31
C ASP A 91 1.83 -2.93 -21.96
N ALA A 92 1.84 -2.95 -23.30
CA ALA A 92 2.48 -1.89 -24.09
C ALA A 92 1.99 -0.49 -23.69
N GLY A 93 2.93 0.41 -23.44
CA GLY A 93 2.69 1.80 -23.05
C GLY A 93 2.32 2.01 -21.57
N ASN A 94 2.12 0.95 -20.77
CA ASN A 94 1.80 1.11 -19.35
C ASN A 94 3.01 1.57 -18.54
N GLU A 95 4.18 1.03 -18.80
CA GLU A 95 5.42 1.48 -18.14
C GLU A 95 5.72 2.95 -18.45
N GLU A 96 5.61 3.35 -19.72
CA GLU A 96 5.80 4.74 -20.11
C GLU A 96 4.80 5.66 -19.42
N PHE A 97 3.53 5.27 -19.37
CA PHE A 97 2.51 6.04 -18.66
C PHE A 97 2.87 6.21 -17.18
N LEU A 98 3.25 5.14 -16.49
CA LEU A 98 3.60 5.20 -15.06
C LEU A 98 4.85 6.04 -14.79
N ARG A 99 5.78 6.14 -15.76
CA ARG A 99 7.00 6.94 -15.62
C ARG A 99 6.81 8.42 -15.92
N THR A 100 5.86 8.76 -16.79
CA THR A 100 5.76 10.10 -17.38
C THR A 100 4.50 10.87 -17.03
N ASN A 101 3.48 10.20 -16.50
CA ASN A 101 2.22 10.85 -16.17
C ASN A 101 2.37 11.76 -14.94
N GLU A 102 1.86 12.97 -15.02
CA GLU A 102 1.93 14.01 -13.98
C GLU A 102 1.24 13.62 -12.65
N ASN A 103 0.28 12.68 -12.72
CA ASN A 103 -0.44 12.17 -11.55
C ASN A 103 0.24 10.94 -10.92
N VAL A 104 1.37 10.49 -11.46
CA VAL A 104 2.16 9.38 -10.91
C VAL A 104 3.47 9.91 -10.34
N CYS A 105 3.60 9.87 -9.02
CA CYS A 105 4.85 10.18 -8.33
C CYS A 105 5.69 8.91 -8.19
N PHE A 106 6.51 8.61 -9.20
CA PHE A 106 7.43 7.47 -9.15
C PHE A 106 8.70 7.83 -8.39
N VAL A 107 8.99 7.13 -7.29
CA VAL A 107 10.14 7.41 -6.41
C VAL A 107 11.23 6.33 -6.44
N GLY A 108 11.01 5.26 -7.23
CA GLY A 108 11.95 4.14 -7.30
C GLY A 108 11.91 3.26 -6.04
N TYR A 109 12.92 2.39 -5.91
CA TYR A 109 13.07 1.55 -4.72
C TYR A 109 13.48 2.38 -3.51
N GLN A 110 12.84 2.10 -2.38
CA GLN A 110 13.14 2.73 -1.09
C GLN A 110 13.37 1.66 -0.03
N SER A 111 14.43 1.81 0.74
CA SER A 111 14.73 0.91 1.87
C SER A 111 13.85 1.16 3.08
N ASP A 112 13.40 2.39 3.27
CA ASP A 112 12.40 2.77 4.27
C ASP A 112 11.15 3.31 3.58
N VAL A 113 10.05 2.59 3.73
CA VAL A 113 8.77 2.94 3.07
C VAL A 113 7.82 3.74 3.96
N ARG A 114 8.15 3.90 5.25
CA ARG A 114 7.27 4.58 6.22
C ARG A 114 6.91 6.01 5.83
N PRO A 115 7.82 6.87 5.35
CA PRO A 115 7.47 8.22 4.93
C PRO A 115 6.43 8.24 3.81
N PHE A 116 6.52 7.28 2.89
CA PHE A 116 5.59 7.20 1.76
C PHE A 116 4.21 6.77 2.20
N PHE A 117 4.10 5.87 3.18
CA PHE A 117 2.81 5.58 3.81
C PHE A 117 2.20 6.83 4.45
N VAL A 118 2.99 7.64 5.17
CA VAL A 118 2.47 8.88 5.79
C VAL A 118 1.96 9.87 4.74
N ALA A 119 2.58 9.93 3.56
CA ALA A 119 2.12 10.79 2.47
C ALA A 119 0.80 10.32 1.84
N ALA A 120 0.50 9.04 1.94
CA ALA A 120 -0.64 8.40 1.28
C ALA A 120 -1.93 8.45 2.12
N ASP A 121 -3.04 8.08 1.47
CA ASP A 121 -4.35 7.93 2.10
C ASP A 121 -4.83 6.46 2.05
N VAL A 122 -4.52 5.71 0.98
CA VAL A 122 -4.93 4.31 0.78
C VAL A 122 -3.84 3.54 0.05
N LEU A 123 -3.50 2.32 0.53
CA LEU A 123 -2.69 1.37 -0.23
C LEU A 123 -3.55 0.68 -1.28
N VAL A 124 -3.07 0.59 -2.52
CA VAL A 124 -3.65 -0.26 -3.57
C VAL A 124 -2.70 -1.41 -3.85
N PHE A 125 -3.16 -2.62 -3.61
CA PHE A 125 -2.34 -3.82 -3.74
C PHE A 125 -3.07 -4.89 -4.57
N PRO A 126 -3.07 -4.75 -5.92
CA PRO A 126 -3.85 -5.56 -6.83
C PRO A 126 -3.17 -6.86 -7.25
N SER A 127 -2.30 -7.43 -6.41
CA SER A 127 -1.51 -8.61 -6.73
C SER A 127 -2.37 -9.84 -7.05
N TYR A 128 -1.94 -10.66 -8.01
CA TYR A 128 -2.68 -11.88 -8.39
C TYR A 128 -2.42 -13.06 -7.46
N ARG A 129 -1.32 -13.04 -6.73
CA ARG A 129 -0.93 -14.10 -5.79
C ARG A 129 0.06 -13.60 -4.76
N GLU A 130 -0.15 -13.98 -3.52
CA GLU A 130 0.74 -13.73 -2.39
C GLU A 130 0.72 -14.93 -1.45
N GLY A 131 1.78 -15.10 -0.67
CA GLY A 131 1.73 -15.96 0.50
C GLY A 131 1.04 -15.22 1.65
N PHE A 132 1.74 -14.25 2.24
CA PHE A 132 1.21 -13.34 3.25
C PHE A 132 1.89 -11.97 3.07
N PRO A 133 1.19 -10.94 2.55
CA PRO A 133 1.84 -9.72 2.06
C PRO A 133 2.25 -8.78 3.18
N ASN A 134 3.56 -8.69 3.45
CA ASN A 134 4.10 -7.79 4.47
C ASN A 134 3.73 -6.33 4.24
N VAL A 135 3.62 -5.89 2.99
CA VAL A 135 3.28 -4.49 2.69
C VAL A 135 1.89 -4.11 3.16
N VAL A 136 0.93 -5.05 3.14
CA VAL A 136 -0.44 -4.83 3.65
C VAL A 136 -0.43 -4.73 5.17
N LEU A 137 0.37 -5.57 5.86
CA LEU A 137 0.58 -5.46 7.31
C LEU A 137 1.24 -4.13 7.69
N GLN A 138 2.27 -3.72 6.94
CA GLN A 138 2.99 -2.47 7.16
C GLN A 138 2.07 -1.26 6.96
N ALA A 139 1.26 -1.26 5.90
CA ALA A 139 0.26 -0.22 5.65
C ALA A 139 -0.72 -0.09 6.82
N GLY A 140 -1.30 -1.22 7.25
CA GLY A 140 -2.24 -1.23 8.37
C GLY A 140 -1.58 -0.76 9.67
N ALA A 141 -0.36 -1.20 9.98
CA ALA A 141 0.40 -0.72 11.14
C ALA A 141 0.67 0.80 11.08
N MET A 142 0.87 1.35 9.88
CA MET A 142 1.00 2.80 9.65
C MET A 142 -0.35 3.54 9.64
N GLY A 143 -1.47 2.86 9.88
CA GLY A 143 -2.79 3.46 9.86
C GLY A 143 -3.29 3.79 8.44
N ILE A 144 -2.89 3.00 7.43
CA ILE A 144 -3.30 3.17 6.05
C ILE A 144 -4.23 2.01 5.67
N PRO A 145 -5.51 2.25 5.35
CA PRO A 145 -6.41 1.23 4.83
C PRO A 145 -5.97 0.77 3.44
N SER A 146 -6.34 -0.45 3.06
CA SER A 146 -5.87 -1.05 1.83
C SER A 146 -7.00 -1.51 0.93
N ILE A 147 -6.85 -1.32 -0.39
CA ILE A 147 -7.63 -2.01 -1.41
C ILE A 147 -6.80 -3.20 -1.89
N VAL A 148 -7.30 -4.41 -1.70
CA VAL A 148 -6.57 -5.64 -2.01
C VAL A 148 -7.41 -6.59 -2.87
N THR A 149 -6.74 -7.47 -3.59
CA THR A 149 -7.41 -8.58 -4.28
C THR A 149 -7.90 -9.63 -3.30
N ASP A 150 -9.00 -10.31 -3.65
CA ASP A 150 -9.54 -11.48 -2.92
C ASP A 150 -8.67 -12.71 -3.18
N ILE A 151 -7.53 -12.74 -2.51
CA ILE A 151 -6.57 -13.85 -2.55
C ILE A 151 -6.10 -14.19 -1.14
N ASN A 152 -5.54 -15.40 -0.98
CA ASN A 152 -4.98 -15.83 0.29
C ASN A 152 -3.94 -14.82 0.81
N GLY A 153 -3.90 -14.64 2.11
CA GLY A 153 -3.07 -13.65 2.78
C GLY A 153 -3.70 -12.25 2.79
N CYS A 154 -4.18 -11.76 1.65
CA CYS A 154 -4.80 -10.44 1.58
C CYS A 154 -6.15 -10.39 2.34
N ASN A 155 -7.06 -11.35 2.05
CA ASN A 155 -8.37 -11.44 2.69
C ASN A 155 -8.31 -11.94 4.15
N GLU A 156 -7.16 -12.43 4.60
CA GLU A 156 -6.92 -12.75 6.01
C GLU A 156 -6.61 -11.47 6.82
N ILE A 157 -5.88 -10.52 6.21
CA ILE A 157 -5.47 -9.26 6.83
C ILE A 157 -6.58 -8.21 6.73
N ILE A 158 -7.17 -8.08 5.54
CA ILE A 158 -8.20 -7.07 5.27
C ILE A 158 -9.59 -7.64 5.54
N LYS A 159 -10.38 -6.86 6.25
CA LYS A 159 -11.81 -7.12 6.49
C LYS A 159 -12.59 -6.00 5.80
N GLU A 160 -13.47 -6.42 4.89
CA GLU A 160 -14.30 -5.51 4.08
C GLU A 160 -14.99 -4.46 4.95
N ASP A 161 -14.93 -3.21 4.55
CA ASP A 161 -15.49 -2.06 5.22
C ASP A 161 -14.97 -1.74 6.64
N LEU A 162 -14.08 -2.56 7.18
CA LEU A 162 -13.43 -2.30 8.47
C LEU A 162 -12.08 -1.59 8.30
N ASN A 163 -11.14 -2.24 7.64
CA ASN A 163 -9.78 -1.72 7.45
C ASN A 163 -9.34 -1.67 5.98
N GLY A 164 -10.27 -1.87 5.06
CA GLY A 164 -10.01 -1.80 3.63
C GLY A 164 -11.16 -2.31 2.77
N LYS A 165 -10.84 -2.51 1.49
CA LYS A 165 -11.74 -3.01 0.45
C LYS A 165 -11.13 -4.21 -0.24
N ILE A 166 -11.98 -5.14 -0.68
CA ILE A 166 -11.57 -6.37 -1.34
C ILE A 166 -12.24 -6.46 -2.72
N PHE A 167 -11.49 -6.82 -3.76
CA PHE A 167 -12.01 -6.96 -5.11
C PHE A 167 -11.45 -8.22 -5.81
N PRO A 168 -12.13 -8.75 -6.86
CA PRO A 168 -11.65 -9.91 -7.60
C PRO A 168 -10.30 -9.63 -8.31
N PRO A 169 -9.34 -10.58 -8.31
CA PRO A 169 -8.09 -10.40 -9.03
C PRO A 169 -8.31 -10.26 -10.55
N LYS A 170 -7.47 -9.47 -11.20
CA LYS A 170 -7.52 -9.20 -12.66
C LYS A 170 -8.80 -8.50 -13.13
N ASP A 171 -9.47 -7.79 -12.26
CA ASP A 171 -10.67 -7.01 -12.57
C ASP A 171 -10.40 -5.51 -12.38
N ALA A 172 -9.97 -4.84 -13.44
CA ALA A 172 -9.69 -3.41 -13.44
C ALA A 172 -10.93 -2.55 -13.16
N ASP A 173 -12.11 -3.00 -13.59
CA ASP A 173 -13.36 -2.27 -13.35
C ASP A 173 -13.79 -2.38 -11.88
N ALA A 174 -13.61 -3.55 -11.25
CA ALA A 174 -13.84 -3.70 -9.82
C ALA A 174 -12.85 -2.85 -9.03
N LEU A 175 -11.55 -2.89 -9.36
CA LEU A 175 -10.54 -2.05 -8.73
C LEU A 175 -10.91 -0.56 -8.86
N PHE A 176 -11.32 -0.12 -10.05
CA PHE A 176 -11.70 1.27 -10.27
C PHE A 176 -12.87 1.69 -9.37
N ARG A 177 -13.91 0.84 -9.24
CA ARG A 177 -15.05 1.14 -8.34
C ARG A 177 -14.62 1.30 -6.89
N GLU A 178 -13.71 0.45 -6.39
CA GLU A 178 -13.22 0.56 -5.01
C GLU A 178 -12.34 1.80 -4.82
N MET A 179 -11.51 2.15 -5.80
CA MET A 179 -10.72 3.39 -5.76
C MET A 179 -11.65 4.62 -5.78
N GLU A 180 -12.67 4.63 -6.65
CA GLU A 180 -13.65 5.72 -6.74
C GLU A 180 -14.43 5.85 -5.44
N TRP A 181 -14.89 4.72 -4.86
CA TRP A 181 -15.55 4.73 -3.56
C TRP A 181 -14.68 5.37 -2.47
N CYS A 182 -13.39 5.08 -2.42
CA CYS A 182 -12.48 5.69 -1.44
C CYS A 182 -12.39 7.21 -1.59
N ILE A 183 -12.35 7.70 -2.84
CA ILE A 183 -12.30 9.14 -3.14
C ILE A 183 -13.57 9.85 -2.67
N ASP A 184 -14.72 9.21 -2.91
CA ASP A 184 -16.03 9.78 -2.57
C ASP A 184 -16.36 9.67 -1.08
N ASN A 185 -15.67 8.80 -0.33
CA ASN A 185 -15.93 8.52 1.07
C ASN A 185 -14.75 8.84 2.00
N LYS A 186 -14.10 9.99 1.81
CA LYS A 186 -12.89 10.41 2.55
C LYS A 186 -13.03 10.32 4.07
N ASP A 187 -14.20 10.64 4.62
CA ASP A 187 -14.41 10.55 6.07
C ASP A 187 -14.48 9.10 6.55
N ARG A 188 -15.02 8.20 5.74
CA ARG A 188 -14.98 6.77 6.03
C ARG A 188 -13.55 6.23 5.98
N ILE A 189 -12.72 6.69 5.04
CA ILE A 189 -11.29 6.36 4.97
C ILE A 189 -10.55 6.77 6.24
N LYS A 190 -10.85 7.93 6.82
CA LYS A 190 -10.24 8.34 8.11
C LYS A 190 -10.61 7.38 9.25
N VAL A 191 -11.84 6.89 9.30
CA VAL A 191 -12.27 5.89 10.28
C VAL A 191 -11.55 4.56 10.05
N MET A 192 -11.52 4.09 8.80
CA MET A 192 -10.78 2.87 8.43
C MET A 192 -9.29 2.95 8.77
N ALA A 193 -8.69 4.13 8.66
CA ALA A 193 -7.29 4.34 9.00
C ALA A 193 -7.00 4.02 10.48
N LEU A 194 -7.85 4.46 11.38
CA LEU A 194 -7.75 4.12 12.81
C LEU A 194 -7.95 2.63 13.04
N GLN A 195 -9.00 2.06 12.44
CA GLN A 195 -9.33 0.64 12.54
C GLN A 195 -8.23 -0.26 11.94
N SER A 196 -7.57 0.20 10.86
CA SER A 196 -6.46 -0.54 10.24
C SER A 196 -5.33 -0.80 11.24
N ARG A 197 -4.91 0.24 11.99
CA ARG A 197 -3.87 0.08 12.98
C ARG A 197 -4.30 -0.82 14.13
N GLU A 198 -5.51 -0.67 14.65
CA GLU A 198 -6.05 -1.52 15.71
C GLU A 198 -6.01 -3.01 15.32
N VAL A 199 -6.55 -3.35 14.14
CA VAL A 199 -6.57 -4.73 13.63
C VAL A 199 -5.16 -5.33 13.54
N ILE A 200 -4.18 -4.55 13.06
CA ILE A 200 -2.81 -5.05 12.91
C ILE A 200 -2.11 -5.19 14.25
N VAL A 201 -2.26 -4.23 15.16
CA VAL A 201 -1.66 -4.30 16.50
C VAL A 201 -2.23 -5.48 17.29
N ASP A 202 -3.54 -5.72 17.19
CA ASP A 202 -4.22 -6.77 17.97
C ASP A 202 -3.94 -8.19 17.43
N LYS A 203 -3.68 -8.35 16.12
CA LYS A 203 -3.65 -9.70 15.53
C LYS A 203 -2.33 -10.10 14.90
N PHE A 204 -1.49 -9.13 14.55
CA PHE A 204 -0.31 -9.37 13.72
C PHE A 204 0.97 -8.75 14.32
N ARG A 205 0.99 -8.49 15.63
CA ARG A 205 2.21 -8.08 16.32
C ARG A 205 3.26 -9.19 16.21
N GLN A 206 4.44 -8.85 15.75
CA GLN A 206 5.48 -9.81 15.38
C GLN A 206 5.88 -10.73 16.54
N GLU A 207 6.01 -10.19 17.75
CA GLU A 207 6.38 -10.93 18.95
C GLU A 207 5.35 -12.01 19.27
N GLU A 208 4.05 -11.69 19.20
CA GLU A 208 2.96 -12.63 19.49
C GLU A 208 2.87 -13.76 18.45
N VAL A 209 3.11 -13.42 17.17
CA VAL A 209 3.17 -14.41 16.09
C VAL A 209 4.35 -15.36 16.28
N TRP A 210 5.50 -14.86 16.69
CA TRP A 210 6.68 -15.70 16.97
C TRP A 210 6.45 -16.59 18.18
N GLU A 211 5.89 -16.08 19.29
CA GLU A 211 5.57 -16.89 20.46
C GLU A 211 4.56 -18.00 20.14
N ALA A 212 3.50 -17.69 19.39
CA ALA A 212 2.53 -18.68 18.96
C ALA A 212 3.18 -19.77 18.11
N THR A 213 4.04 -19.40 17.18
CA THR A 213 4.80 -20.31 16.31
C THR A 213 5.73 -21.19 17.12
N LEU A 214 6.49 -20.63 18.05
CA LEU A 214 7.38 -21.40 18.93
C LEU A 214 6.61 -22.40 19.81
N ASN A 215 5.45 -22.01 20.30
CA ASN A 215 4.60 -22.89 21.10
C ASN A 215 4.06 -24.08 20.29
N GLU A 216 3.75 -23.89 19.01
CA GLU A 216 3.36 -24.99 18.13
C GLU A 216 4.54 -25.96 17.88
N TYR A 217 5.74 -25.46 17.63
CA TYR A 217 6.93 -26.32 17.49
C TYR A 217 7.19 -27.16 18.76
N ARG A 218 7.09 -26.55 19.95
CA ARG A 218 7.29 -27.26 21.23
C ARG A 218 6.26 -28.38 21.48
N LYS A 219 5.04 -28.25 20.94
CA LYS A 219 4.02 -29.31 21.01
C LYS A 219 4.35 -30.51 20.10
N LEU A 220 5.10 -30.28 19.03
CA LEU A 220 5.50 -31.33 18.09
C LEU A 220 6.74 -32.12 18.56
N GLU A 221 7.50 -31.58 19.53
CA GLU A 221 8.68 -32.20 20.11
C GLU A 221 8.35 -33.13 21.31
N ASN A 222 7.10 -33.08 21.81
CA ASN A 222 6.59 -33.95 22.89
C ASN A 222 5.63 -35.00 22.33
#